data_e1fecf870f67d267168be30169dd4be2
#
_entry.id   e1fecf870f67d267168be30169dd4be2
#
_cell.length_a   1.000
_cell.length_b   1.000
_cell.length_c   1.000
_cell.angle_alpha   90.00
_cell.angle_beta   90.00
_cell.angle_gamma   90.00
#
_symmetry.space_group_name_H-M   'P 1'
#
loop_
_entity.id
_entity.type
_entity.pdbx_description
1 polymer ?
#
loop_
_entity_poly.entity_id
_entity_poly.type
_entity_poly.pdbx_seq_one_letter_code
_entity_poly.pdbx_strand_id
1 'polypeptide(L)'
;MSSNITGIIVSAVFVLGLTPGLAVADCADEPAPSVNWAGCDKQGVDLSGMDLTSAVLTRANLENANFSGSRLSHADFNLANLKGAKFDKARMINARLIGVKARGASFNGAILDDASLSRSSLNAADFNGARLRRVNFYDADLANADFTQANLEGARLERAKMFAAKFEEANLESASLESSDAETAIFRKASMIKATLDNAILREADFTGADLTKASLREANIDDVILDGAILSDTIWVQYQRCRSGSIGECR
;
A
#
# COMPACT_ATOMS: atom_id res chain seq x y z
N MET A 1 -52.10 46.03 55.47
CA MET A 1 -52.13 44.60 55.49
C MET A 1 -51.28 44.13 54.30
N SER A 2 -50.11 43.65 54.60
CA SER A 2 -49.06 43.29 53.66
C SER A 2 -49.21 41.80 53.33
N SER A 3 -49.22 41.47 52.06
CA SER A 3 -49.24 40.06 51.62
C SER A 3 -48.01 39.82 50.75
N ASN A 4 -46.98 39.20 51.32
CA ASN A 4 -45.79 38.72 50.63
C ASN A 4 -46.12 37.47 49.83
N ILE A 5 -45.88 37.52 48.52
CA ILE A 5 -45.89 36.33 47.66
C ILE A 5 -44.45 35.98 47.37
N THR A 6 -43.96 34.92 48.01
CA THR A 6 -42.64 34.33 47.81
C THR A 6 -42.65 33.54 46.53
N GLY A 7 -41.98 34.05 45.50
CA GLY A 7 -41.81 33.33 44.25
C GLY A 7 -40.75 32.22 44.40
N ILE A 8 -41.17 30.98 44.15
CA ILE A 8 -40.25 29.81 44.04
C ILE A 8 -39.63 29.81 42.65
N ILE A 9 -38.31 30.09 42.62
CA ILE A 9 -37.52 29.92 41.40
C ILE A 9 -37.20 28.44 41.25
N VAL A 10 -37.90 27.76 40.35
CA VAL A 10 -37.55 26.39 39.93
C VAL A 10 -36.37 26.51 38.93
N SER A 11 -35.15 26.27 39.41
CA SER A 11 -34.00 26.10 38.54
C SER A 11 -34.14 24.79 37.75
N ALA A 12 -34.49 24.91 36.50
CA ALA A 12 -34.42 23.79 35.57
C ALA A 12 -32.95 23.44 35.31
N VAL A 13 -32.45 22.37 35.90
CA VAL A 13 -31.16 21.78 35.56
C VAL A 13 -31.35 21.09 34.19
N PHE A 14 -30.87 21.73 33.13
CA PHE A 14 -30.71 21.08 31.83
C PHE A 14 -29.57 20.06 31.96
N VAL A 15 -29.94 18.81 32.18
CA VAL A 15 -29.03 17.68 31.95
C VAL A 15 -28.86 17.55 30.43
N LEU A 16 -27.80 18.16 29.90
CA LEU A 16 -27.33 17.84 28.55
C LEU A 16 -26.93 16.36 28.55
N GLY A 17 -27.87 15.52 28.08
CA GLY A 17 -27.56 14.13 27.77
C GLY A 17 -26.44 14.11 26.74
N LEU A 18 -25.24 13.68 27.15
CA LEU A 18 -24.20 13.25 26.23
C LEU A 18 -24.72 12.03 25.47
N THR A 19 -25.37 12.25 24.34
CA THR A 19 -25.44 11.23 23.30
C THR A 19 -24.00 11.04 22.84
N PRO A 20 -23.49 9.80 22.70
CA PRO A 20 -22.23 9.59 22.01
C PRO A 20 -22.46 10.02 20.56
N GLY A 21 -22.18 11.29 20.27
CA GLY A 21 -22.24 11.83 18.92
C GLY A 21 -21.22 11.06 18.07
N LEU A 22 -21.65 10.60 16.90
CA LEU A 22 -20.74 10.22 15.83
C LEU A 22 -19.76 11.40 15.70
N ALA A 23 -18.45 11.13 15.86
CA ALA A 23 -17.43 12.18 15.71
C ALA A 23 -17.60 12.77 14.30
N VAL A 24 -18.13 13.97 14.23
CA VAL A 24 -18.26 14.70 12.96
C VAL A 24 -16.86 15.17 12.58
N ALA A 25 -16.54 15.09 11.28
CA ALA A 25 -15.28 15.63 10.78
C ALA A 25 -15.25 17.14 11.01
N ASP A 26 -14.18 17.63 11.65
CA ASP A 26 -13.90 19.06 11.78
C ASP A 26 -12.62 19.39 11.00
N CYS A 27 -12.80 20.02 9.85
CA CYS A 27 -11.66 20.34 8.99
C CYS A 27 -10.77 21.46 9.55
N ALA A 28 -11.19 22.14 10.61
CA ALA A 28 -10.40 23.17 11.30
C ALA A 28 -9.53 22.61 12.43
N ASP A 29 -9.77 21.35 12.84
CA ASP A 29 -8.94 20.72 13.88
C ASP A 29 -7.47 20.74 13.50
N GLU A 30 -6.63 20.94 14.51
CA GLU A 30 -5.16 20.84 14.38
C GLU A 30 -4.72 19.38 14.16
N PRO A 31 -3.56 19.16 13.48
CA PRO A 31 -3.00 17.83 13.29
C PRO A 31 -2.68 17.16 14.63
N ALA A 32 -3.32 16.03 14.91
CA ALA A 32 -3.14 15.28 16.15
C ALA A 32 -3.46 13.79 15.95
N PRO A 33 -3.06 12.89 16.86
CA PRO A 33 -3.51 11.52 16.86
C PRO A 33 -5.05 11.43 16.87
N SER A 34 -5.60 10.53 16.06
CA SER A 34 -7.04 10.30 15.90
C SER A 34 -7.85 11.50 15.40
N VAL A 35 -7.22 12.53 14.85
CA VAL A 35 -7.93 13.65 14.20
C VAL A 35 -8.88 13.11 13.12
N ASN A 36 -10.07 13.72 13.03
CA ASN A 36 -11.05 13.32 12.04
C ASN A 36 -11.20 14.40 10.94
N TRP A 37 -10.54 14.18 9.82
CA TRP A 37 -10.61 15.00 8.61
C TRP A 37 -11.32 14.26 7.45
N ALA A 38 -12.27 13.39 7.77
CA ALA A 38 -13.00 12.67 6.74
C ALA A 38 -13.69 13.63 5.77
N GLY A 39 -13.40 13.50 4.46
CA GLY A 39 -13.94 14.37 3.40
C GLY A 39 -13.39 15.79 3.36
N CYS A 40 -12.45 16.15 4.23
CA CYS A 40 -11.87 17.49 4.25
C CYS A 40 -10.99 17.78 3.04
N ASP A 41 -10.94 19.04 2.64
CA ASP A 41 -9.96 19.54 1.68
C ASP A 41 -8.70 20.04 2.41
N LYS A 42 -7.62 19.30 2.23
CA LYS A 42 -6.31 19.53 2.83
C LYS A 42 -5.21 19.47 1.75
N GLN A 43 -5.55 19.87 0.53
CA GLN A 43 -4.62 19.88 -0.60
C GLN A 43 -3.35 20.69 -0.26
N GLY A 44 -2.18 20.12 -0.56
CA GLY A 44 -0.88 20.78 -0.39
C GLY A 44 -0.47 21.06 1.06
N VAL A 45 -1.20 20.55 2.05
CA VAL A 45 -0.87 20.78 3.47
C VAL A 45 0.47 20.15 3.82
N ASP A 46 1.28 20.83 4.63
CA ASP A 46 2.51 20.24 5.20
C ASP A 46 2.22 19.64 6.58
N LEU A 47 2.30 18.31 6.64
CA LEU A 47 2.11 17.48 7.83
C LEU A 47 3.36 16.67 8.15
N SER A 48 4.51 17.11 7.63
CA SER A 48 5.78 16.42 7.81
C SER A 48 6.15 16.28 9.28
N GLY A 49 6.59 15.08 9.68
CA GLY A 49 6.97 14.76 11.06
C GLY A 49 5.83 14.72 12.08
N MET A 50 4.59 15.01 11.70
CA MET A 50 3.44 15.04 12.60
C MET A 50 3.04 13.66 13.11
N ASP A 51 2.42 13.61 14.28
CA ASP A 51 1.76 12.41 14.80
C ASP A 51 0.28 12.41 14.41
N LEU A 52 -0.04 11.57 13.45
CA LEU A 52 -1.39 11.36 12.92
C LEU A 52 -1.79 9.89 13.11
N THR A 53 -1.28 9.24 14.15
CA THR A 53 -1.62 7.86 14.48
C THR A 53 -3.14 7.72 14.61
N SER A 54 -3.72 6.74 13.93
CA SER A 54 -5.17 6.47 13.88
C SER A 54 -6.02 7.62 13.33
N ALA A 55 -5.45 8.61 12.64
CA ALA A 55 -6.23 9.68 12.00
C ALA A 55 -7.25 9.12 11.01
N VAL A 56 -8.42 9.76 10.94
CA VAL A 56 -9.49 9.43 10.00
C VAL A 56 -9.45 10.41 8.83
N LEU A 57 -8.91 9.98 7.70
CA LEU A 57 -8.66 10.77 6.49
C LEU A 57 -9.45 10.23 5.29
N THR A 58 -10.53 9.50 5.57
CA THR A 58 -11.35 8.85 4.54
C THR A 58 -11.94 9.89 3.60
N ARG A 59 -11.81 9.66 2.26
CA ARG A 59 -12.29 10.57 1.21
C ARG A 59 -11.74 11.99 1.29
N ALA A 60 -10.72 12.27 2.12
CA ALA A 60 -10.10 13.59 2.16
C ALA A 60 -9.38 13.92 0.85
N ASN A 61 -9.36 15.19 0.47
CA ASN A 61 -8.51 15.68 -0.60
C ASN A 61 -7.15 16.07 -0.02
N LEU A 62 -6.15 15.25 -0.27
CA LEU A 62 -4.77 15.37 0.21
C LEU A 62 -3.79 15.42 -0.98
N GLU A 63 -4.28 15.89 -2.14
CA GLU A 63 -3.43 16.04 -3.34
C GLU A 63 -2.23 16.93 -3.01
N ASN A 64 -1.01 16.45 -3.34
CA ASN A 64 0.26 17.11 -3.06
C ASN A 64 0.55 17.40 -1.56
N ALA A 65 -0.18 16.80 -0.62
CA ALA A 65 0.12 16.94 0.81
C ALA A 65 1.47 16.29 1.15
N ASN A 66 2.17 16.83 2.16
CA ASN A 66 3.46 16.35 2.62
C ASN A 66 3.33 15.67 3.99
N PHE A 67 3.49 14.33 4.03
CA PHE A 67 3.51 13.49 5.23
C PHE A 67 4.91 12.92 5.51
N SER A 68 5.97 13.49 4.94
CA SER A 68 7.32 12.94 5.08
C SER A 68 7.71 12.81 6.56
N GLY A 69 8.17 11.61 6.96
CA GLY A 69 8.58 11.31 8.33
C GLY A 69 7.45 11.29 9.37
N SER A 70 6.19 11.43 8.98
CA SER A 70 5.06 11.43 9.91
C SER A 70 4.74 10.03 10.47
N ARG A 71 4.08 9.99 11.63
CA ARG A 71 3.51 8.78 12.21
C ARG A 71 2.05 8.64 11.80
N LEU A 72 1.74 7.61 11.02
CA LEU A 72 0.45 7.34 10.40
C LEU A 72 -0.01 5.90 10.65
N SER A 73 0.55 5.23 11.67
CA SER A 73 0.13 3.87 11.98
C SER A 73 -1.36 3.82 12.27
N HIS A 74 -2.07 2.84 11.69
CA HIS A 74 -3.53 2.67 11.79
C HIS A 74 -4.37 3.83 11.21
N ALA A 75 -3.77 4.82 10.54
CA ALA A 75 -4.53 5.88 9.88
C ALA A 75 -5.41 5.33 8.76
N ASP A 76 -6.58 5.90 8.58
CA ASP A 76 -7.56 5.50 7.57
C ASP A 76 -7.66 6.55 6.46
N PHE A 77 -7.05 6.25 5.31
CA PHE A 77 -7.08 7.04 4.08
C PHE A 77 -8.07 6.50 3.04
N ASN A 78 -8.93 5.55 3.38
CA ASN A 78 -9.77 4.90 2.39
C ASN A 78 -10.46 5.92 1.47
N LEU A 79 -10.36 5.69 0.14
CA LEU A 79 -10.93 6.53 -0.91
C LEU A 79 -10.39 7.97 -0.96
N ALA A 80 -9.32 8.31 -0.26
CA ALA A 80 -8.70 9.64 -0.29
C ALA A 80 -8.05 9.93 -1.65
N ASN A 81 -7.96 11.22 -2.00
CA ASN A 81 -7.13 11.71 -3.09
C ASN A 81 -5.73 12.04 -2.57
N LEU A 82 -4.76 11.22 -2.93
CA LEU A 82 -3.35 11.29 -2.51
C LEU A 82 -2.43 11.55 -3.71
N LYS A 83 -2.96 12.05 -4.84
CA LYS A 83 -2.17 12.28 -6.05
C LYS A 83 -0.99 13.20 -5.75
N GLY A 84 0.23 12.75 -6.06
CA GLY A 84 1.47 13.49 -5.80
C GLY A 84 1.79 13.72 -4.33
N ALA A 85 1.07 13.11 -3.37
CA ALA A 85 1.37 13.22 -1.95
C ALA A 85 2.72 12.56 -1.61
N LYS A 86 3.39 13.07 -0.57
CA LYS A 86 4.69 12.60 -0.12
C LYS A 86 4.58 11.90 1.22
N PHE A 87 5.00 10.62 1.28
CA PHE A 87 5.06 9.80 2.48
C PHE A 87 6.50 9.30 2.75
N ASP A 88 7.50 10.03 2.26
CA ASP A 88 8.90 9.62 2.38
C ASP A 88 9.27 9.37 3.83
N LYS A 89 9.79 8.17 4.14
CA LYS A 89 10.15 7.74 5.50
C LYS A 89 9.00 7.79 6.52
N ALA A 90 7.75 7.93 6.09
CA ALA A 90 6.59 7.88 6.99
C ALA A 90 6.40 6.48 7.57
N ARG A 91 5.82 6.42 8.78
CA ARG A 91 5.49 5.17 9.46
C ARG A 91 3.99 4.90 9.36
N MET A 92 3.59 3.96 8.50
CA MET A 92 2.21 3.67 8.10
C MET A 92 1.80 2.22 8.41
N ILE A 93 2.32 1.64 9.49
CA ILE A 93 2.03 0.23 9.85
C ILE A 93 0.53 0.08 10.07
N ASN A 94 -0.06 -0.98 9.46
CA ASN A 94 -1.50 -1.24 9.49
C ASN A 94 -2.38 -0.09 8.97
N ALA A 95 -1.84 0.85 8.21
CA ALA A 95 -2.65 1.91 7.61
C ALA A 95 -3.60 1.35 6.54
N ARG A 96 -4.73 2.00 6.37
CA ARG A 96 -5.77 1.64 5.39
C ARG A 96 -5.80 2.66 4.27
N LEU A 97 -5.47 2.24 3.07
CA LEU A 97 -5.43 3.06 1.85
C LEU A 97 -6.26 2.40 0.73
N ILE A 98 -7.39 1.79 1.08
CA ILE A 98 -8.20 1.04 0.12
C ILE A 98 -8.86 1.99 -0.88
N GLY A 99 -8.66 1.75 -2.17
CA GLY A 99 -9.28 2.53 -3.23
C GLY A 99 -8.79 3.98 -3.32
N VAL A 100 -7.61 4.29 -2.80
CA VAL A 100 -7.03 5.64 -2.89
C VAL A 100 -6.62 5.99 -4.32
N LYS A 101 -6.61 7.28 -4.63
CA LYS A 101 -6.03 7.84 -5.86
C LYS A 101 -4.65 8.41 -5.50
N ALA A 102 -3.59 7.63 -5.71
CA ALA A 102 -2.22 7.97 -5.30
C ALA A 102 -1.23 7.95 -6.48
N ARG A 103 -1.70 8.32 -7.68
CA ARG A 103 -0.82 8.42 -8.86
C ARG A 103 0.35 9.36 -8.58
N GLY A 104 1.58 8.87 -8.82
CA GLY A 104 2.79 9.63 -8.63
C GLY A 104 3.09 10.01 -7.17
N ALA A 105 2.44 9.38 -6.19
CA ALA A 105 2.77 9.58 -4.78
C ALA A 105 4.13 8.96 -4.45
N SER A 106 4.87 9.58 -3.51
CA SER A 106 6.16 9.09 -3.04
C SER A 106 6.01 8.40 -1.68
N PHE A 107 6.52 7.16 -1.59
CA PHE A 107 6.63 6.34 -0.38
C PHE A 107 8.08 5.92 -0.13
N ASN A 108 9.05 6.69 -0.62
CA ASN A 108 10.46 6.35 -0.56
C ASN A 108 10.91 6.09 0.88
N GLY A 109 11.44 4.88 1.14
CA GLY A 109 11.86 4.46 2.47
C GLY A 109 10.75 4.41 3.54
N ALA A 110 9.47 4.51 3.17
CA ALA A 110 8.36 4.43 4.10
C ALA A 110 8.17 3.02 4.67
N ILE A 111 7.50 2.93 5.82
CA ILE A 111 7.21 1.67 6.52
C ILE A 111 5.71 1.41 6.45
N LEU A 112 5.30 0.46 5.59
CA LEU A 112 3.90 0.11 5.34
C LEU A 112 3.60 -1.37 5.69
N ASP A 113 4.34 -1.97 6.62
CA ASP A 113 4.08 -3.36 7.00
C ASP A 113 2.58 -3.54 7.36
N ASP A 114 1.98 -4.62 6.85
CA ASP A 114 0.56 -4.97 7.06
C ASP A 114 -0.46 -3.91 6.61
N ALA A 115 -0.04 -2.90 5.85
CA ALA A 115 -0.96 -1.89 5.30
C ALA A 115 -1.82 -2.47 4.16
N SER A 116 -2.99 -1.88 3.93
CA SER A 116 -3.88 -2.28 2.83
C SER A 116 -4.01 -1.17 1.79
N LEU A 117 -3.51 -1.44 0.58
CA LEU A 117 -3.60 -0.57 -0.61
C LEU A 117 -4.41 -1.25 -1.73
N SER A 118 -5.32 -2.16 -1.36
CA SER A 118 -6.09 -2.89 -2.36
C SER A 118 -6.98 -1.96 -3.20
N ARG A 119 -7.13 -2.29 -4.50
CA ARG A 119 -7.95 -1.54 -5.47
C ARG A 119 -7.58 -0.07 -5.61
N SER A 120 -6.34 0.29 -5.31
CA SER A 120 -5.83 1.67 -5.35
C SER A 120 -5.18 1.98 -6.69
N SER A 121 -5.25 3.23 -7.12
CA SER A 121 -4.56 3.75 -8.29
C SER A 121 -3.21 4.32 -7.85
N LEU A 122 -2.13 3.57 -8.09
CA LEU A 122 -0.77 3.83 -7.65
C LEU A 122 0.20 3.94 -8.85
N ASN A 123 -0.33 4.27 -10.02
CA ASN A 123 0.48 4.40 -11.24
C ASN A 123 1.64 5.37 -11.02
N ALA A 124 2.85 4.96 -11.39
CA ALA A 124 4.08 5.73 -11.24
C ALA A 124 4.35 6.18 -9.79
N ALA A 125 3.83 5.47 -8.78
CA ALA A 125 4.18 5.70 -7.38
C ALA A 125 5.62 5.20 -7.09
N ASP A 126 6.32 5.90 -6.21
CA ASP A 126 7.69 5.57 -5.81
C ASP A 126 7.71 4.88 -4.45
N PHE A 127 8.06 3.58 -4.42
CA PHE A 127 8.24 2.75 -3.23
C PHE A 127 9.71 2.36 -3.03
N ASN A 128 10.65 3.09 -3.62
CA ASN A 128 12.07 2.77 -3.53
C ASN A 128 12.53 2.61 -2.08
N GLY A 129 13.15 1.46 -1.76
CA GLY A 129 13.62 1.13 -0.42
C GLY A 129 12.53 1.03 0.66
N ALA A 130 11.24 1.05 0.29
CA ALA A 130 10.15 0.95 1.25
C ALA A 130 10.07 -0.43 1.90
N ARG A 131 9.57 -0.48 3.15
CA ARG A 131 9.26 -1.72 3.84
C ARG A 131 7.78 -2.01 3.74
N LEU A 132 7.45 -3.07 2.99
CA LEU A 132 6.11 -3.43 2.54
C LEU A 132 5.75 -4.88 2.90
N ARG A 133 6.26 -5.39 4.03
CA ARG A 133 6.03 -6.79 4.41
C ARG A 133 4.54 -7.04 4.63
N ARG A 134 4.02 -8.12 4.03
CA ARG A 134 2.61 -8.54 4.08
C ARG A 134 1.62 -7.43 3.68
N VAL A 135 2.07 -6.44 2.95
CA VAL A 135 1.20 -5.41 2.38
C VAL A 135 0.18 -6.03 1.44
N ASN A 136 -1.02 -5.46 1.40
CA ASN A 136 -2.06 -5.92 0.50
C ASN A 136 -2.26 -4.94 -0.67
N PHE A 137 -1.78 -5.32 -1.87
CA PHE A 137 -1.99 -4.64 -3.15
C PHE A 137 -3.00 -5.37 -4.06
N TYR A 138 -3.87 -6.22 -3.50
CA TYR A 138 -4.85 -6.95 -4.29
C TYR A 138 -5.61 -6.02 -5.25
N ASP A 139 -5.63 -6.35 -6.56
CA ASP A 139 -6.34 -5.60 -7.61
C ASP A 139 -5.92 -4.11 -7.70
N ALA A 140 -4.70 -3.76 -7.28
CA ALA A 140 -4.15 -2.40 -7.37
C ALA A 140 -3.60 -2.13 -8.78
N ASP A 141 -3.64 -0.86 -9.20
CA ASP A 141 -2.98 -0.39 -10.41
C ASP A 141 -1.61 0.20 -10.04
N LEU A 142 -0.57 -0.57 -10.32
CA LEU A 142 0.84 -0.30 -10.02
C LEU A 142 1.65 -0.08 -11.32
N ALA A 143 1.00 0.24 -12.44
CA ALA A 143 1.71 0.44 -13.70
C ALA A 143 2.80 1.51 -13.56
N ASN A 144 4.03 1.20 -14.02
CA ASN A 144 5.22 2.05 -13.90
C ASN A 144 5.62 2.42 -12.45
N ALA A 145 5.12 1.74 -11.43
CA ALA A 145 5.55 1.96 -10.05
C ALA A 145 6.99 1.47 -9.83
N ASP A 146 7.72 2.13 -8.94
CA ASP A 146 9.12 1.79 -8.63
C ASP A 146 9.23 1.17 -7.23
N PHE A 147 9.54 -0.14 -7.17
CA PHE A 147 9.78 -0.92 -5.95
C PHE A 147 11.26 -1.32 -5.83
N THR A 148 12.17 -0.59 -6.48
CA THR A 148 13.60 -0.89 -6.41
C THR A 148 14.05 -0.96 -4.96
N GLN A 149 14.72 -2.06 -4.59
CA GLN A 149 15.20 -2.33 -3.22
C GLN A 149 14.12 -2.39 -2.13
N ALA A 150 12.84 -2.45 -2.48
CA ALA A 150 11.76 -2.56 -1.51
C ALA A 150 11.68 -3.97 -0.89
N ASN A 151 11.19 -4.06 0.35
CA ASN A 151 10.91 -5.34 1.00
C ASN A 151 9.41 -5.66 0.95
N LEU A 152 9.04 -6.56 0.03
CA LEU A 152 7.67 -7.05 -0.21
C LEU A 152 7.48 -8.50 0.30
N GLU A 153 8.25 -8.95 1.29
CA GLU A 153 8.13 -10.29 1.84
C GLU A 153 6.67 -10.61 2.23
N GLY A 154 6.12 -11.69 1.68
CA GLY A 154 4.74 -12.12 1.91
C GLY A 154 3.67 -11.14 1.42
N ALA A 155 4.01 -10.19 0.56
CA ALA A 155 3.06 -9.23 -0.02
C ALA A 155 2.00 -9.92 -0.88
N ARG A 156 0.82 -9.32 -0.96
CA ARG A 156 -0.31 -9.78 -1.75
C ARG A 156 -0.50 -8.86 -2.96
N LEU A 157 -0.10 -9.35 -4.13
CA LEU A 157 -0.14 -8.64 -5.42
C LEU A 157 -1.08 -9.36 -6.42
N GLU A 158 -1.98 -10.22 -5.89
CA GLU A 158 -2.90 -10.97 -6.76
C GLU A 158 -3.75 -9.99 -7.58
N ARG A 159 -3.86 -10.24 -8.87
CA ARG A 159 -4.59 -9.42 -9.85
C ARG A 159 -4.11 -7.97 -9.98
N ALA A 160 -2.97 -7.61 -9.37
CA ALA A 160 -2.40 -6.28 -9.53
C ALA A 160 -1.95 -6.05 -10.99
N LYS A 161 -2.09 -4.82 -11.47
CA LYS A 161 -1.60 -4.37 -12.78
C LYS A 161 -0.24 -3.72 -12.57
N MET A 162 0.81 -4.40 -13.01
CA MET A 162 2.21 -4.03 -12.80
C MET A 162 2.96 -3.81 -14.12
N PHE A 163 2.23 -3.41 -15.19
CA PHE A 163 2.87 -3.12 -16.48
C PHE A 163 4.07 -2.18 -16.30
N ALA A 164 5.25 -2.58 -16.79
CA ALA A 164 6.50 -1.84 -16.70
C ALA A 164 6.91 -1.41 -15.27
N ALA A 165 6.40 -2.06 -14.23
CA ALA A 165 6.81 -1.80 -12.85
C ALA A 165 8.24 -2.32 -12.61
N LYS A 166 8.98 -1.66 -11.69
CA LYS A 166 10.35 -2.00 -11.37
C LYS A 166 10.44 -2.65 -10.00
N PHE A 167 11.06 -3.84 -9.94
CA PHE A 167 11.33 -4.61 -8.73
C PHE A 167 12.83 -4.97 -8.64
N GLU A 168 13.71 -4.10 -9.17
CA GLU A 168 15.14 -4.36 -9.15
C GLU A 168 15.64 -4.49 -7.70
N GLU A 169 16.34 -5.61 -7.41
CA GLU A 169 16.89 -5.92 -6.07
C GLU A 169 15.81 -5.97 -4.95
N ALA A 170 14.52 -6.05 -5.30
CA ALA A 170 13.44 -6.15 -4.32
C ALA A 170 13.39 -7.54 -3.67
N ASN A 171 12.92 -7.60 -2.42
CA ASN A 171 12.61 -8.85 -1.75
C ASN A 171 11.11 -9.17 -1.88
N LEU A 172 10.79 -10.17 -2.69
CA LEU A 172 9.44 -10.71 -2.92
C LEU A 172 9.32 -12.15 -2.36
N GLU A 173 10.14 -12.55 -1.37
CA GLU A 173 10.07 -13.90 -0.80
C GLU A 173 8.63 -14.19 -0.33
N SER A 174 8.09 -15.33 -0.77
CA SER A 174 6.73 -15.79 -0.43
C SER A 174 5.61 -14.81 -0.82
N ALA A 175 5.86 -13.83 -1.69
CA ALA A 175 4.84 -12.95 -2.20
C ALA A 175 3.89 -13.69 -3.16
N SER A 176 2.61 -13.27 -3.21
CA SER A 176 1.62 -13.78 -4.15
C SER A 176 1.39 -12.77 -5.27
N LEU A 177 1.73 -13.18 -6.50
CA LEU A 177 1.50 -12.44 -7.75
C LEU A 177 0.50 -13.21 -8.64
N GLU A 178 -0.33 -14.06 -8.06
CA GLU A 178 -1.27 -14.89 -8.80
C GLU A 178 -2.20 -14.04 -9.67
N SER A 179 -2.34 -14.43 -10.95
CA SER A 179 -3.19 -13.74 -11.93
C SER A 179 -2.87 -12.25 -12.12
N SER A 180 -1.70 -11.79 -11.74
CA SER A 180 -1.27 -10.40 -11.96
C SER A 180 -0.87 -10.15 -13.42
N ASP A 181 -0.89 -8.89 -13.82
CA ASP A 181 -0.37 -8.42 -15.11
C ASP A 181 0.95 -7.68 -14.88
N ALA A 182 2.06 -8.36 -15.13
CA ALA A 182 3.43 -7.85 -14.98
C ALA A 182 4.17 -7.85 -16.34
N GLU A 183 3.44 -7.61 -17.43
CA GLU A 183 4.04 -7.47 -18.75
C GLU A 183 5.10 -6.37 -18.73
N THR A 184 6.27 -6.66 -19.29
CA THR A 184 7.47 -5.79 -19.32
C THR A 184 8.00 -5.35 -17.95
N ALA A 185 7.55 -5.94 -16.85
CA ALA A 185 8.05 -5.62 -15.51
C ALA A 185 9.51 -6.07 -15.34
N ILE A 186 10.26 -5.37 -14.48
CA ILE A 186 11.69 -5.59 -14.27
C ILE A 186 11.92 -6.20 -12.90
N PHE A 187 12.30 -7.49 -12.83
CA PHE A 187 12.61 -8.24 -11.60
C PHE A 187 14.11 -8.54 -11.48
N ARG A 188 14.97 -7.72 -12.05
CA ARG A 188 16.42 -7.95 -12.04
C ARG A 188 16.94 -8.11 -10.62
N LYS A 189 17.66 -9.23 -10.36
CA LYS A 189 18.24 -9.54 -9.05
C LYS A 189 17.23 -9.57 -7.89
N ALA A 190 15.93 -9.61 -8.16
CA ALA A 190 14.94 -9.72 -7.12
C ALA A 190 15.01 -11.10 -6.45
N SER A 191 14.77 -11.14 -5.14
CA SER A 191 14.52 -12.39 -4.42
C SER A 191 13.05 -12.75 -4.51
N MET A 192 12.73 -13.82 -5.25
CA MET A 192 11.37 -14.33 -5.43
C MET A 192 11.23 -15.76 -4.92
N ILE A 193 12.04 -16.11 -3.92
CA ILE A 193 12.05 -17.44 -3.32
C ILE A 193 10.64 -17.78 -2.81
N LYS A 194 10.08 -18.92 -3.24
CA LYS A 194 8.72 -19.37 -2.91
C LYS A 194 7.59 -18.40 -3.33
N ALA A 195 7.85 -17.44 -4.17
CA ALA A 195 6.78 -16.58 -4.71
C ALA A 195 5.81 -17.39 -5.57
N THR A 196 4.53 -16.97 -5.61
CA THR A 196 3.51 -17.56 -6.47
C THR A 196 3.17 -16.61 -7.60
N LEU A 197 3.44 -17.04 -8.85
CA LEU A 197 3.16 -16.29 -10.08
C LEU A 197 2.18 -17.09 -10.98
N ASP A 198 1.40 -17.96 -10.38
CA ASP A 198 0.46 -18.82 -11.13
C ASP A 198 -0.52 -17.96 -11.91
N ASN A 199 -0.76 -18.31 -13.20
CA ASN A 199 -1.64 -17.56 -14.11
C ASN A 199 -1.23 -16.10 -14.35
N ALA A 200 -0.04 -15.66 -13.97
CA ALA A 200 0.42 -14.28 -14.19
C ALA A 200 0.76 -14.04 -15.68
N ILE A 201 0.55 -12.82 -16.14
CA ILE A 201 1.02 -12.34 -17.45
C ILE A 201 2.40 -11.74 -17.23
N LEU A 202 3.46 -12.40 -17.75
CA LEU A 202 4.86 -12.05 -17.57
C LEU A 202 5.57 -11.79 -18.92
N ARG A 203 4.82 -11.52 -19.98
CA ARG A 203 5.40 -11.30 -21.31
C ARG A 203 6.48 -10.24 -21.24
N GLU A 204 7.62 -10.50 -21.88
CA GLU A 204 8.75 -9.58 -21.94
C GLU A 204 9.29 -9.13 -20.56
N ALA A 205 8.88 -9.79 -19.46
CA ALA A 205 9.40 -9.46 -18.14
C ALA A 205 10.88 -9.85 -18.01
N ASP A 206 11.66 -9.06 -17.27
CA ASP A 206 13.10 -9.26 -17.11
C ASP A 206 13.43 -9.79 -15.71
N PHE A 207 13.79 -11.08 -15.65
CA PHE A 207 14.23 -11.78 -14.43
C PHE A 207 15.76 -11.96 -14.37
N THR A 208 16.53 -11.15 -15.11
CA THR A 208 17.99 -11.27 -15.11
C THR A 208 18.56 -11.32 -13.70
N GLY A 209 19.20 -12.46 -13.34
CA GLY A 209 19.81 -12.68 -12.03
C GLY A 209 18.83 -12.83 -10.86
N ALA A 210 17.52 -12.90 -11.10
CA ALA A 210 16.52 -13.11 -10.04
C ALA A 210 16.62 -14.50 -9.43
N ASP A 211 16.26 -14.65 -8.15
CA ASP A 211 16.17 -15.94 -7.47
C ASP A 211 14.70 -16.39 -7.38
N LEU A 212 14.32 -17.34 -8.23
CA LEU A 212 13.00 -17.97 -8.30
C LEU A 212 12.98 -19.35 -7.61
N THR A 213 13.93 -19.64 -6.72
CA THR A 213 14.02 -20.93 -6.02
C THR A 213 12.68 -21.27 -5.36
N LYS A 214 12.13 -22.44 -5.72
CA LYS A 214 10.83 -22.94 -5.22
C LYS A 214 9.63 -22.04 -5.53
N ALA A 215 9.76 -21.07 -6.42
CA ALA A 215 8.63 -20.30 -6.90
C ALA A 215 7.67 -21.16 -7.73
N SER A 216 6.45 -20.69 -7.96
CA SER A 216 5.47 -21.33 -8.84
C SER A 216 5.06 -20.40 -9.97
N LEU A 217 5.16 -20.88 -11.22
CA LEU A 217 4.76 -20.17 -12.45
C LEU A 217 3.73 -20.99 -13.24
N ARG A 218 2.91 -21.80 -12.57
CA ARG A 218 1.91 -22.65 -13.26
C ARG A 218 1.00 -21.78 -14.13
N GLU A 219 0.82 -22.20 -15.40
CA GLU A 219 -0.07 -21.49 -16.33
C GLU A 219 0.27 -20.00 -16.55
N ALA A 220 1.43 -19.53 -16.10
CA ALA A 220 1.87 -18.17 -16.38
C ALA A 220 2.20 -18.01 -17.88
N ASN A 221 1.88 -16.85 -18.45
CA ASN A 221 2.36 -16.48 -19.78
C ASN A 221 3.76 -15.89 -19.66
N ILE A 222 4.76 -16.63 -20.16
CA ILE A 222 6.19 -16.29 -20.11
C ILE A 222 6.79 -16.03 -21.50
N ASP A 223 5.96 -15.60 -22.47
CA ASP A 223 6.45 -15.29 -23.81
C ASP A 223 7.52 -14.19 -23.73
N ASP A 224 8.66 -14.44 -24.39
CA ASP A 224 9.79 -13.50 -24.49
C ASP A 224 10.38 -13.02 -23.14
N VAL A 225 10.19 -13.77 -22.04
CA VAL A 225 10.83 -13.43 -20.75
C VAL A 225 12.36 -13.54 -20.83
N ILE A 226 13.06 -12.67 -20.14
CA ILE A 226 14.51 -12.71 -20.01
C ILE A 226 14.88 -13.41 -18.69
N LEU A 227 15.65 -14.50 -18.77
CA LEU A 227 16.04 -15.34 -17.64
C LEU A 227 17.57 -15.42 -17.44
N ASP A 228 18.34 -14.51 -18.01
CA ASP A 228 19.79 -14.55 -17.96
C ASP A 228 20.29 -14.61 -16.50
N GLY A 229 20.92 -15.75 -16.13
CA GLY A 229 21.44 -15.96 -14.78
C GLY A 229 20.37 -16.13 -13.69
N ALA A 230 19.09 -16.20 -14.04
CA ALA A 230 18.02 -16.45 -13.07
C ALA A 230 18.16 -17.85 -12.44
N ILE A 231 17.99 -17.95 -11.12
CA ILE A 231 18.04 -19.20 -10.36
C ILE A 231 16.64 -19.82 -10.33
N LEU A 232 16.48 -21.00 -10.94
CA LEU A 232 15.21 -21.71 -11.08
C LEU A 232 15.19 -23.04 -10.30
N SER A 233 15.97 -23.14 -9.23
CA SER A 233 16.08 -24.37 -8.43
C SER A 233 14.73 -24.75 -7.83
N ASP A 234 14.26 -25.97 -8.12
CA ASP A 234 12.99 -26.51 -7.60
C ASP A 234 11.74 -25.69 -7.97
N THR A 235 11.84 -24.74 -8.90
CA THR A 235 10.72 -23.93 -9.40
C THR A 235 9.69 -24.83 -10.07
N ILE A 236 8.39 -24.58 -9.85
CA ILE A 236 7.30 -25.19 -10.61
C ILE A 236 7.06 -24.36 -11.86
N TRP A 237 7.38 -24.93 -13.03
CA TRP A 237 7.31 -24.23 -14.31
C TRP A 237 5.89 -24.26 -14.91
N VAL A 238 5.68 -23.50 -15.96
CA VAL A 238 4.37 -23.24 -16.58
C VAL A 238 3.54 -24.48 -16.93
N GLN A 239 4.17 -25.60 -17.26
CA GLN A 239 3.53 -26.87 -17.59
C GLN A 239 3.57 -27.87 -16.44
N TYR A 240 3.58 -27.37 -15.18
CA TYR A 240 3.62 -28.17 -13.95
C TYR A 240 4.89 -29.02 -13.76
N GLN A 241 5.87 -28.90 -14.66
CA GLN A 241 7.17 -29.56 -14.46
C GLN A 241 7.95 -28.84 -13.34
N ARG A 242 8.71 -29.60 -12.58
CA ARG A 242 9.63 -29.03 -11.59
C ARG A 242 11.01 -28.92 -12.20
N CYS A 243 11.60 -27.75 -12.18
CA CYS A 243 12.98 -27.54 -12.56
C CYS A 243 13.92 -28.25 -11.59
N ARG A 244 15.03 -28.84 -12.07
CA ARG A 244 16.01 -29.51 -11.21
C ARG A 244 16.71 -28.50 -10.31
N SER A 245 17.16 -28.98 -9.15
CA SER A 245 18.06 -28.20 -8.32
C SER A 245 19.29 -27.77 -9.13
N GLY A 246 19.67 -26.48 -9.03
CA GLY A 246 20.78 -25.91 -9.79
C GLY A 246 20.42 -25.46 -11.21
N SER A 247 19.14 -25.47 -11.62
CA SER A 247 18.71 -24.86 -12.91
C SER A 247 18.98 -23.36 -12.89
N ILE A 248 19.69 -22.86 -13.91
CA ILE A 248 20.03 -21.43 -14.11
C ILE A 248 19.72 -21.04 -15.53
N GLY A 249 19.00 -19.94 -15.73
CA GLY A 249 18.63 -19.37 -17.03
C GLY A 249 17.60 -20.20 -17.82
N GLU A 250 17.48 -21.48 -17.52
CA GLU A 250 16.49 -22.39 -18.14
C GLU A 250 16.05 -23.46 -17.14
N CYS A 251 14.79 -23.91 -17.25
CA CYS A 251 14.25 -25.02 -16.47
C CYS A 251 14.76 -26.37 -17.04
N ARG A 252 15.55 -27.10 -16.29
CA ARG A 252 16.11 -28.41 -16.66
C ARG A 252 15.55 -29.52 -15.80
#